data_2b3b6aaae93f5ee0cb7f534d2cad4f2c
#
_entry.id   2b3b6aaae93f5ee0cb7f534d2cad4f2c
#
_cell.length_a   1.000
_cell.length_b   1.000
_cell.length_c   1.000
_cell.angle_alpha   90.00
_cell.angle_beta   90.00
_cell.angle_gamma   90.00
#
_symmetry.space_group_name_H-M   'P 1'
#
loop_
_entity.id
_entity.type
_entity.pdbx_description
1 polymer ?
#
loop_
_entity_poly.entity_id
_entity_poly.type
_entity_poly.pdbx_seq_one_letter_code
_entity_poly.pdbx_strand_id
1 'polypeptide(L)'
;MTLERLENVRNRCHNMDWNTETVNIIYASNDGYAGHLAASLYSLLDHNRNIPRMAIYILSVGMSEAYLERLAGIAGKFCRSLHVAELGNLRERFDYAVDTRGFDISAMGRLFAPKVLPDSVRKALYLDCD
;
A
#
# COMPACT_ATOMS: atom_id res chain seq x y z
N MET A 1 -14.96 8.83 11.16
CA MET A 1 -14.24 9.02 12.44
C MET A 1 -14.20 10.50 12.76
N THR A 2 -14.60 10.89 13.94
CA THR A 2 -14.57 12.30 14.39
C THR A 2 -13.16 12.68 14.87
N LEU A 3 -12.85 13.99 14.94
CA LEU A 3 -11.58 14.49 15.49
C LEU A 3 -11.33 13.96 16.90
N GLU A 4 -12.35 13.93 17.74
CA GLU A 4 -12.29 13.40 19.11
C GLU A 4 -11.90 11.91 19.14
N ARG A 5 -12.43 11.13 18.21
CA ARG A 5 -12.04 9.72 18.06
C ARG A 5 -10.59 9.57 17.58
N LEU A 6 -10.13 10.46 16.70
CA LEU A 6 -8.74 10.48 16.25
C LEU A 6 -7.78 10.80 17.42
N GLU A 7 -8.13 11.73 18.27
CA GLU A 7 -7.34 12.06 19.47
C GLU A 7 -7.30 10.90 20.46
N ASN A 8 -8.41 10.20 20.65
CA ASN A 8 -8.46 9.03 21.50
C ASN A 8 -7.61 7.86 20.94
N VAL A 9 -7.60 7.67 19.64
CA VAL A 9 -6.74 6.68 18.98
C VAL A 9 -5.28 7.10 19.13
N ARG A 10 -4.98 8.38 18.92
CA ARG A 10 -3.64 8.94 19.09
C ARG A 10 -3.06 8.67 20.48
N ASN A 11 -3.87 8.86 21.53
CA ASN A 11 -3.47 8.62 22.90
C ASN A 11 -3.19 7.14 23.21
N ARG A 12 -3.73 6.23 22.41
CA ARG A 12 -3.46 4.79 22.52
C ARG A 12 -2.26 4.33 21.69
N CYS A 13 -1.96 5.05 20.62
CA CYS A 13 -0.84 4.75 19.72
C CYS A 13 0.35 5.63 20.09
N HIS A 14 1.12 5.21 21.06
CA HIS A 14 2.15 6.02 21.75
C HIS A 14 3.20 6.70 20.86
N ASN A 15 3.28 6.45 19.56
CA ASN A 15 4.34 6.95 18.70
C ASN A 15 3.87 7.56 17.39
N MET A 16 2.57 7.88 17.23
CA MET A 16 2.05 8.41 15.99
C MET A 16 1.29 9.72 16.23
N ASP A 17 1.77 10.81 15.65
CA ASP A 17 1.06 12.08 15.62
C ASP A 17 0.16 12.14 14.38
N TRP A 18 -1.12 11.85 14.57
CA TRP A 18 -2.12 11.84 13.52
C TRP A 18 -2.35 13.19 12.84
N ASN A 19 -1.89 14.27 13.45
CA ASN A 19 -2.02 15.62 12.89
C ASN A 19 -0.85 15.99 11.97
N THR A 20 0.35 15.47 12.23
CA THR A 20 1.57 15.81 11.51
C THR A 20 2.16 14.65 10.70
N GLU A 21 1.95 13.41 11.14
CA GLU A 21 2.47 12.25 10.45
C GLU A 21 1.51 11.74 9.36
N THR A 22 2.08 11.28 8.26
CA THR A 22 1.35 10.61 7.20
C THR A 22 1.22 9.12 7.51
N VAL A 23 0.03 8.57 7.36
CA VAL A 23 -0.20 7.13 7.37
C VAL A 23 0.21 6.58 6.02
N ASN A 24 1.26 5.79 5.97
CA ASN A 24 1.74 5.18 4.75
C ASN A 24 1.24 3.74 4.66
N ILE A 25 0.54 3.42 3.59
CA ILE A 25 0.00 2.10 3.32
C ILE A 25 0.72 1.50 2.12
N ILE A 26 1.13 0.26 2.24
CA ILE A 26 1.83 -0.48 1.18
C ILE A 26 1.02 -1.70 0.78
N TYR A 27 0.84 -1.86 -0.53
CA TYR A 27 0.36 -3.08 -1.15
C TYR A 27 1.42 -3.60 -2.13
N ALA A 28 1.55 -4.91 -2.26
CA ALA A 28 2.30 -5.55 -3.35
C ALA A 28 1.33 -6.41 -4.15
N SER A 29 1.31 -6.26 -5.47
CA SER A 29 0.33 -6.94 -6.32
C SER A 29 0.83 -7.16 -7.73
N ASN A 30 0.19 -8.09 -8.41
CA ASN A 30 0.23 -8.28 -9.85
C ASN A 30 -1.19 -8.13 -10.44
N ASP A 31 -1.33 -8.34 -11.74
CA ASP A 31 -2.64 -8.23 -12.41
C ASP A 31 -3.66 -9.24 -11.88
N GLY A 32 -3.22 -10.42 -11.49
CA GLY A 32 -4.12 -11.46 -10.96
C GLY A 32 -4.85 -11.04 -9.68
N TYR A 33 -4.24 -10.19 -8.87
CA TYR A 33 -4.80 -9.69 -7.62
C TYR A 33 -5.34 -8.25 -7.70
N ALA A 34 -5.30 -7.64 -8.88
CA ALA A 34 -5.69 -6.24 -9.05
C ALA A 34 -7.14 -5.95 -8.60
N GLY A 35 -8.05 -6.87 -8.85
CA GLY A 35 -9.45 -6.75 -8.41
C GLY A 35 -9.60 -6.79 -6.89
N HIS A 36 -8.90 -7.71 -6.23
CA HIS A 36 -8.87 -7.80 -4.77
C HIS A 36 -8.25 -6.55 -4.16
N LEU A 37 -7.14 -6.10 -4.72
CA LEU A 37 -6.48 -4.86 -4.30
C LEU A 37 -7.42 -3.66 -4.43
N ALA A 38 -8.14 -3.53 -5.53
CA ALA A 38 -9.08 -2.43 -5.75
C ALA A 38 -10.19 -2.41 -4.69
N ALA A 39 -10.75 -3.58 -4.37
CA ALA A 39 -11.78 -3.70 -3.33
C ALA A 39 -11.23 -3.36 -1.94
N SER A 40 -10.04 -3.86 -1.60
CA SER A 40 -9.37 -3.56 -0.34
C SER A 40 -9.05 -2.07 -0.22
N LEU A 41 -8.47 -1.47 -1.25
CA LEU A 41 -8.14 -0.05 -1.28
C LEU A 41 -9.38 0.83 -1.13
N TYR A 42 -10.45 0.53 -1.86
CA TYR A 42 -11.70 1.28 -1.74
C TYR A 42 -12.25 1.21 -0.33
N SER A 43 -12.32 0.03 0.25
CA SER A 43 -12.79 -0.18 1.62
C SER A 43 -11.93 0.56 2.64
N LEU A 44 -10.62 0.48 2.52
CA LEU A 44 -9.68 1.19 3.39
C LEU A 44 -9.95 2.70 3.35
N LEU A 45 -10.03 3.28 2.16
CA LEU A 45 -10.20 4.73 2.00
C LEU A 45 -11.59 5.20 2.43
N ASP A 46 -12.63 4.43 2.14
CA ASP A 46 -14.00 4.77 2.52
C ASP A 46 -14.18 4.79 4.04
N HIS A 47 -13.60 3.84 4.75
CA HIS A 47 -13.71 3.74 6.20
C HIS A 47 -12.74 4.63 6.98
N ASN A 48 -11.82 5.28 6.31
CA ASN A 48 -10.78 6.09 6.93
C ASN A 48 -10.70 7.52 6.38
N ARG A 49 -11.84 8.08 5.98
CA ARG A 49 -11.92 9.43 5.41
C ARG A 49 -11.40 10.52 6.35
N ASN A 50 -11.48 10.29 7.66
CA ASN A 50 -11.11 11.26 8.67
C ASN A 50 -9.62 11.24 9.05
N ILE A 51 -8.83 10.34 8.49
CA ILE A 51 -7.38 10.38 8.66
C ILE A 51 -6.83 11.56 7.84
N PRO A 52 -6.15 12.53 8.49
CA PRO A 52 -5.75 13.77 7.82
C PRO A 52 -4.79 13.56 6.65
N ARG A 53 -3.84 12.65 6.79
CA ARG A 53 -2.81 12.37 5.78
C ARG A 53 -2.62 10.88 5.60
N MET A 54 -2.81 10.43 4.38
CA MET A 54 -2.61 9.03 4.01
C MET A 54 -1.97 8.97 2.62
N ALA A 55 -0.92 8.20 2.48
CA ALA A 55 -0.26 7.92 1.21
C ALA A 55 -0.31 6.42 0.92
N ILE A 56 -0.66 6.09 -0.31
CA ILE A 56 -0.76 4.71 -0.78
C ILE A 56 0.42 4.42 -1.69
N TYR A 57 1.11 3.32 -1.42
CA TYR A 57 2.23 2.83 -2.21
C TYR A 57 1.88 1.45 -2.76
N ILE A 58 1.90 1.33 -4.08
CA ILE A 58 1.70 0.07 -4.78
C ILE A 58 3.05 -0.44 -5.28
N LEU A 59 3.48 -1.57 -4.76
CA LEU A 59 4.64 -2.30 -5.27
C LEU A 59 4.13 -3.20 -6.39
N SER A 60 4.29 -2.72 -7.62
CA SER A 60 3.78 -3.39 -8.82
C SER A 60 4.71 -4.51 -9.26
N VAL A 61 4.20 -5.71 -9.32
CA VAL A 61 4.89 -6.87 -9.89
C VAL A 61 4.36 -7.10 -11.29
N GLY A 62 4.78 -6.24 -12.23
CA GLY A 62 4.35 -6.33 -13.62
C GLY A 62 2.88 -6.01 -13.85
N MET A 63 2.28 -5.12 -13.05
CA MET A 63 0.89 -4.72 -13.26
C MET A 63 0.74 -3.91 -14.55
N SER A 64 -0.38 -4.14 -15.24
CA SER A 64 -0.73 -3.37 -16.43
C SER A 64 -1.07 -1.92 -16.08
N GLU A 65 -0.78 -1.00 -16.99
CA GLU A 65 -1.07 0.42 -16.83
C GLU A 65 -2.56 0.68 -16.60
N ALA A 66 -3.43 -0.08 -17.29
CA ALA A 66 -4.88 0.04 -17.13
C ALA A 66 -5.34 -0.22 -15.69
N TYR A 67 -4.79 -1.22 -15.04
CA TYR A 67 -5.10 -1.48 -13.63
C TYR A 67 -4.53 -0.43 -12.70
N LEU A 68 -3.31 0.03 -12.95
CA LEU A 68 -2.70 1.10 -12.16
C LEU A 68 -3.49 2.41 -12.26
N GLU A 69 -3.99 2.75 -13.45
CA GLU A 69 -4.86 3.92 -13.65
C GLU A 69 -6.18 3.80 -12.89
N ARG A 70 -6.76 2.62 -12.85
CA ARG A 70 -7.99 2.38 -12.06
C ARG A 70 -7.75 2.54 -10.57
N LEU A 71 -6.63 2.04 -10.06
CA LEU A 71 -6.26 2.22 -8.65
C LEU A 71 -6.00 3.71 -8.33
N ALA A 72 -5.32 4.41 -9.21
CA ALA A 72 -5.12 5.86 -9.08
C ALA A 72 -6.46 6.62 -9.08
N GLY A 73 -7.42 6.21 -9.90
CA GLY A 73 -8.78 6.75 -9.91
C GLY A 73 -9.50 6.56 -8.59
N ILE A 74 -9.36 5.39 -7.96
CA ILE A 74 -9.93 5.13 -6.64
C ILE A 74 -9.30 6.06 -5.60
N ALA A 75 -7.98 6.15 -5.54
CA ALA A 75 -7.29 7.03 -4.60
C ALA A 75 -7.68 8.49 -4.80
N GLY A 76 -7.76 8.94 -6.05
CA GLY A 76 -8.17 10.31 -6.41
C GLY A 76 -9.59 10.65 -5.96
N LYS A 77 -10.50 9.68 -6.01
CA LYS A 77 -11.88 9.86 -5.52
C LYS A 77 -11.94 10.23 -4.04
N PHE A 78 -10.97 9.76 -3.26
CA PHE A 78 -10.85 10.06 -1.83
C PHE A 78 -9.80 11.13 -1.53
N CYS A 79 -9.28 11.81 -2.54
CA CYS A 79 -8.23 12.82 -2.42
C CYS A 79 -6.95 12.28 -1.74
N ARG A 80 -6.60 11.05 -2.03
CA ARG A 80 -5.39 10.41 -1.51
C ARG A 80 -4.33 10.31 -2.59
N SER A 81 -3.07 10.45 -2.20
CA SER A 81 -1.94 10.22 -3.11
C SER A 81 -1.71 8.72 -3.28
N LEU A 82 -1.42 8.33 -4.52
CA LEU A 82 -1.05 6.96 -4.86
C LEU A 82 0.27 7.00 -5.63
N HIS A 83 1.21 6.21 -5.17
CA HIS A 83 2.55 6.09 -5.75
C HIS A 83 2.79 4.65 -6.16
N VAL A 84 3.38 4.46 -7.32
CA VAL A 84 3.68 3.13 -7.87
C VAL A 84 5.19 2.96 -7.93
N ALA A 85 5.67 1.86 -7.37
CA ALA A 85 7.04 1.39 -7.55
C ALA A 85 7.00 0.10 -8.36
N GLU A 86 7.56 0.12 -9.57
CA GLU A 86 7.59 -1.06 -10.43
C GLU A 86 8.76 -1.97 -10.05
N LEU A 87 8.44 -3.20 -9.68
CA LEU A 87 9.43 -4.23 -9.31
C LEU A 87 9.77 -5.16 -10.48
N GLY A 88 8.92 -5.20 -11.50
CA GLY A 88 9.09 -6.07 -12.66
C GLY A 88 8.96 -7.56 -12.30
N ASN A 89 9.78 -8.39 -12.93
CA ASN A 89 9.81 -9.82 -12.64
C ASN A 89 10.61 -10.09 -11.35
N LEU A 90 9.91 -10.42 -10.27
CA LEU A 90 10.55 -10.66 -8.97
C LEU A 90 11.52 -11.84 -8.99
N ARG A 91 11.30 -12.87 -9.80
CA ARG A 91 12.20 -14.02 -9.87
C ARG A 91 13.59 -13.63 -10.32
N GLU A 92 13.70 -12.60 -11.16
CA GLU A 92 14.98 -12.08 -11.65
C GLU A 92 15.75 -11.25 -10.60
N ARG A 93 15.08 -10.85 -9.53
CA ARG A 93 15.66 -10.06 -8.44
C ARG A 93 16.35 -10.89 -7.36
N PHE A 94 16.19 -12.20 -7.41
CA PHE A 94 16.83 -13.12 -6.48
C PHE A 94 18.00 -13.83 -7.17
N ASP A 95 19.09 -13.98 -6.47
CA ASP A 95 20.30 -14.67 -6.97
C ASP A 95 20.15 -16.20 -6.96
N TYR A 96 19.00 -16.70 -6.53
CA TYR A 96 18.68 -18.12 -6.41
C TYR A 96 17.23 -18.39 -6.79
N ALA A 97 16.94 -19.64 -7.14
CA ALA A 97 15.58 -20.06 -7.45
C ALA A 97 14.70 -19.98 -6.18
N VAL A 98 13.60 -19.23 -6.28
CA VAL A 98 12.64 -19.10 -5.18
C VAL A 98 11.54 -20.14 -5.35
N ASP A 99 11.41 -21.02 -4.36
CA ASP A 99 10.27 -21.94 -4.25
C ASP A 99 9.19 -21.29 -3.37
N THR A 100 8.10 -20.86 -3.99
CA THR A 100 6.99 -20.23 -3.29
C THR A 100 5.98 -21.26 -2.76
N ARG A 101 6.18 -22.53 -2.99
CA ARG A 101 5.27 -23.63 -2.60
C ARG A 101 3.82 -23.39 -3.02
N GLY A 102 3.63 -22.84 -4.21
CA GLY A 102 2.31 -22.55 -4.78
C GLY A 102 1.72 -21.18 -4.40
N PHE A 103 2.37 -20.41 -3.55
CA PHE A 103 1.98 -19.01 -3.32
C PHE A 103 2.42 -18.12 -4.49
N ASP A 104 1.65 -17.08 -4.73
CA ASP A 104 2.03 -16.09 -5.73
C ASP A 104 3.29 -15.32 -5.29
N ILE A 105 4.27 -15.23 -6.17
CA ILE A 105 5.53 -14.56 -5.87
C ILE A 105 5.36 -13.07 -5.58
N SER A 106 4.28 -12.45 -6.04
CA SER A 106 4.01 -11.02 -5.79
C SER A 106 3.93 -10.69 -4.30
N ALA A 107 3.54 -11.66 -3.45
CA ALA A 107 3.57 -11.51 -2.00
C ALA A 107 4.97 -11.22 -1.45
N MET A 108 6.01 -11.64 -2.15
CA MET A 108 7.41 -11.34 -1.77
C MET A 108 7.85 -9.92 -2.15
N GLY A 109 7.05 -9.20 -2.91
CA GLY A 109 7.31 -7.81 -3.28
C GLY A 109 7.55 -6.90 -2.06
N ARG A 110 6.88 -7.19 -0.95
CA ARG A 110 7.06 -6.47 0.32
C ARG A 110 8.50 -6.43 0.82
N LEU A 111 9.32 -7.43 0.47
CA LEU A 111 10.73 -7.49 0.88
C LEU A 111 11.58 -6.38 0.23
N PHE A 112 11.11 -5.83 -0.88
CA PHE A 112 11.77 -4.74 -1.60
C PHE A 112 11.33 -3.34 -1.15
N ALA A 113 10.31 -3.24 -0.30
CA ALA A 113 9.79 -1.97 0.17
C ALA A 113 10.89 -1.02 0.70
N PRO A 114 11.83 -1.46 1.55
CA PRO A 114 12.87 -0.58 2.06
C PRO A 114 13.79 -0.01 0.97
N LYS A 115 13.88 -0.66 -0.18
CA LYS A 115 14.74 -0.24 -1.30
C LYS A 115 14.05 0.73 -2.26
N VAL A 116 12.73 0.69 -2.35
CA VAL A 116 11.97 1.42 -3.38
C VAL A 116 11.13 2.56 -2.81
N LEU A 117 10.86 2.56 -1.51
CA LEU A 117 10.13 3.64 -0.87
C LEU A 117 11.03 4.86 -0.64
N PRO A 118 10.47 6.08 -0.66
CA PRO A 118 11.22 7.29 -0.32
C PRO A 118 11.81 7.23 1.09
N ASP A 119 12.99 7.82 1.28
CA ASP A 119 13.65 7.87 2.59
C ASP A 119 12.84 8.59 3.67
N SER A 120 11.90 9.44 3.26
CA SER A 120 10.96 10.11 4.16
C SER A 120 9.94 9.17 4.80
N VAL A 121 9.73 7.99 4.21
CA VAL A 121 8.82 6.98 4.75
C VAL A 121 9.56 6.16 5.81
N ARG A 122 9.33 6.48 7.07
CA ARG A 122 9.96 5.79 8.20
C ARG A 122 9.14 4.64 8.75
N LYS A 123 7.83 4.72 8.59
CA LYS A 123 6.86 3.70 9.02
C LYS A 123 5.83 3.51 7.95
N ALA A 124 5.47 2.28 7.72
CA ALA A 124 4.41 1.94 6.78
C ALA A 124 3.66 0.69 7.26
N LEU A 125 2.39 0.63 6.95
CA LEU A 125 1.57 -0.54 7.17
C LEU A 125 1.46 -1.31 5.86
N TYR A 126 1.94 -2.54 5.86
CA TYR A 126 1.73 -3.45 4.74
C TYR A 126 0.39 -4.17 4.88
N LEU A 127 -0.39 -4.16 3.82
CA LEU A 127 -1.66 -4.88 3.73
C LEU A 127 -1.60 -5.89 2.59
N ASP A 128 -2.11 -7.09 2.83
CA ASP A 128 -2.37 -8.04 1.77
C ASP A 128 -3.57 -7.59 0.94
N CYS A 129 -3.62 -8.02 -0.32
CA CYS A 129 -4.67 -7.60 -1.25
C CYS A 129 -6.05 -8.22 -0.95
N ASP A 130 -6.07 -9.40 -0.31
CA ASP A 130 -7.26 -10.20 -0.03
C ASP A 130 -7.64 -10.30 1.44
#